data_3e7556ead3c47f8b217202be2cf76155
#
_entry.id   3e7556ead3c47f8b217202be2cf76155
#
_cell.length_a   1.000
_cell.length_b   1.000
_cell.length_c   1.000
_cell.angle_alpha   90.00
_cell.angle_beta   90.00
_cell.angle_gamma   90.00
#
_symmetry.space_group_name_H-M   'P 1'
#
loop_
_entity.id
_entity.type
_entity.pdbx_description
1 polymer ?
#
loop_
_entity_poly.entity_id
_entity_poly.type
_entity_poly.pdbx_seq_one_letter_code
_entity_poly.pdbx_strand_id
1 'polypeptide(L)'
;MAKKILIVEDNELNMKLFHDLLESKGYDILQTRDGMEALKMARAHMPDLILMDIQLPEVSGLEVTKWLKEDDNLKRIPVVAVTAFAMKGDEEKIREGGCEAYIAKPISVTNFLETVEQFLT
;
A
#
# COMPACT_ATOMS: atom_id res chain seq x y z
N MET A 1 -15.38 -14.56 -2.23
CA MET A 1 -14.88 -13.95 -0.98
C MET A 1 -14.26 -12.61 -1.28
N ALA A 2 -14.40 -11.67 -0.35
CA ALA A 2 -13.84 -10.34 -0.54
C ALA A 2 -12.31 -10.39 -0.49
N LYS A 3 -11.68 -9.59 -1.34
CA LYS A 3 -10.23 -9.43 -1.30
C LYS A 3 -9.85 -8.53 -0.11
N LYS A 4 -8.73 -8.81 0.51
CA LYS A 4 -8.21 -8.07 1.65
C LYS A 4 -7.16 -7.08 1.21
N ILE A 5 -7.29 -5.84 1.65
CA ILE A 5 -6.31 -4.78 1.37
C ILE A 5 -5.78 -4.24 2.69
N LEU A 6 -4.47 -4.24 2.84
CA LEU A 6 -3.83 -3.59 3.99
C LEU A 6 -3.41 -2.18 3.57
N ILE A 7 -3.90 -1.18 4.29
CA ILE A 7 -3.52 0.22 4.06
C ILE A 7 -2.54 0.63 5.15
N VAL A 8 -1.36 1.07 4.75
CA VAL A 8 -0.34 1.60 5.66
C VAL A 8 -0.21 3.08 5.37
N GLU A 9 -0.82 3.92 6.21
CA GLU A 9 -0.93 5.36 5.97
C GLU A 9 -0.95 6.09 7.30
N ASP A 10 -0.08 7.08 7.46
CA ASP A 10 0.02 7.85 8.70
C ASP A 10 -1.00 8.99 8.80
N ASN A 11 -1.44 9.54 7.69
CA ASN A 11 -2.39 10.67 7.68
C ASN A 11 -3.82 10.16 7.85
N GLU A 12 -4.51 10.64 8.89
CA GLU A 12 -5.88 10.20 9.20
C GLU A 12 -6.88 10.48 8.08
N LEU A 13 -6.77 11.65 7.44
CA LEU A 13 -7.71 12.03 6.37
C LEU A 13 -7.52 11.13 5.15
N ASN A 14 -6.27 10.83 4.81
CA ASN A 14 -5.97 9.93 3.70
C ASN A 14 -6.41 8.50 4.02
N MET A 15 -6.16 8.04 5.24
CA MET A 15 -6.59 6.72 5.68
C MET A 15 -8.12 6.58 5.55
N LYS A 16 -8.86 7.57 6.03
CA LYS A 16 -10.31 7.55 5.92
C LYS A 16 -10.78 7.55 4.47
N LEU A 17 -10.18 8.39 3.64
CA LEU A 17 -10.52 8.46 2.22
C LEU A 17 -10.29 7.12 1.53
N PHE A 18 -9.13 6.53 1.71
CA PHE A 18 -8.77 5.26 1.07
C PHE A 18 -9.69 4.14 1.57
N HIS A 19 -9.92 4.09 2.88
CA HIS A 19 -10.81 3.11 3.49
C HIS A 19 -12.22 3.19 2.89
N ASP A 20 -12.80 4.39 2.89
CA ASP A 20 -14.17 4.58 2.41
C ASP A 20 -14.33 4.23 0.93
N LEU A 21 -13.36 4.63 0.10
CA LEU A 21 -13.38 4.31 -1.33
C LEU A 21 -13.32 2.80 -1.57
N LEU A 22 -12.44 2.12 -0.87
CA LEU A 22 -12.23 0.68 -1.08
C LEU A 22 -13.36 -0.14 -0.46
N GLU A 23 -13.85 0.27 0.69
CA GLU A 23 -14.99 -0.41 1.32
C GLU A 23 -16.21 -0.33 0.43
N SER A 24 -16.43 0.80 -0.25
CA SER A 24 -17.56 0.95 -1.17
C SER A 24 -17.50 0.00 -2.35
N LYS A 25 -16.33 -0.55 -2.65
CA LYS A 25 -16.14 -1.55 -3.71
C LYS A 25 -16.21 -2.99 -3.21
N GLY A 26 -16.48 -3.17 -1.92
CA GLY A 26 -16.65 -4.50 -1.34
C GLY A 26 -15.37 -5.18 -0.88
N TYR A 27 -14.27 -4.45 -0.77
CA TYR A 27 -13.01 -5.02 -0.26
C TYR A 27 -13.02 -5.04 1.27
N ASP A 28 -12.33 -6.02 1.85
CA ASP A 28 -12.08 -6.07 3.29
C ASP A 28 -10.83 -5.25 3.58
N ILE A 29 -10.92 -4.32 4.52
CA ILE A 29 -9.86 -3.36 4.78
C ILE A 29 -9.21 -3.61 6.13
N LEU A 30 -7.86 -3.69 6.11
CA LEU A 30 -7.02 -3.69 7.29
C LEU A 30 -6.26 -2.37 7.29
N GLN A 31 -6.06 -1.76 8.44
CA GLN A 31 -5.40 -0.45 8.54
C GLN A 31 -4.31 -0.44 9.59
N THR A 32 -3.22 0.21 9.29
CA THR A 32 -2.23 0.56 10.29
C THR A 32 -1.53 1.87 9.91
N ARG A 33 -1.03 2.56 10.91
CA ARG A 33 -0.29 3.81 10.73
C ARG A 33 1.20 3.59 10.92
N ASP A 34 1.60 2.37 11.29
CA ASP A 34 2.95 2.01 11.69
C ASP A 34 3.53 0.98 10.73
N GLY A 35 4.70 1.28 10.16
CA GLY A 35 5.37 0.38 9.22
C GLY A 35 5.77 -0.97 9.83
N MET A 36 6.18 -0.98 11.12
CA MET A 36 6.55 -2.22 11.79
C MET A 36 5.32 -3.10 12.03
N GLU A 37 4.21 -2.49 12.40
CA GLU A 37 2.95 -3.19 12.58
C GLU A 37 2.46 -3.79 11.26
N ALA A 38 2.74 -3.11 10.14
CA ALA A 38 2.37 -3.58 8.82
C ALA A 38 2.94 -4.97 8.52
N LEU A 39 4.19 -5.23 8.92
CA LEU A 39 4.80 -6.54 8.76
C LEU A 39 4.05 -7.61 9.54
N LYS A 40 3.71 -7.30 10.80
CA LYS A 40 2.97 -8.23 11.66
C LYS A 40 1.59 -8.52 11.09
N MET A 41 0.89 -7.49 10.64
CA MET A 41 -0.44 -7.64 10.06
C MET A 41 -0.41 -8.43 8.75
N ALA A 42 0.60 -8.19 7.91
CA ALA A 42 0.75 -8.93 6.67
C ALA A 42 0.94 -10.43 6.93
N ARG A 43 1.74 -10.77 7.93
CA ARG A 43 1.96 -12.17 8.31
C ARG A 43 0.70 -12.81 8.90
N ALA A 44 -0.03 -12.05 9.72
CA ALA A 44 -1.22 -12.57 10.40
C ALA A 44 -2.41 -12.74 9.46
N HIS A 45 -2.59 -11.83 8.52
CA HIS A 45 -3.80 -11.75 7.70
C HIS A 45 -3.60 -12.10 6.23
N MET A 46 -2.37 -12.12 5.74
CA MET A 46 -2.05 -12.42 4.33
C MET A 46 -2.92 -11.63 3.35
N PRO A 47 -2.83 -10.28 3.35
CA PRO A 47 -3.66 -9.50 2.45
C PRO A 47 -3.36 -9.77 0.98
N ASP A 48 -4.29 -9.44 0.12
CA ASP A 48 -4.15 -9.63 -1.32
C ASP A 48 -3.43 -8.45 -1.99
N LEU A 49 -3.39 -7.31 -1.29
CA LEU A 49 -2.73 -6.10 -1.78
C LEU A 49 -2.34 -5.24 -0.57
N ILE A 50 -1.20 -4.57 -0.67
CA ILE A 50 -0.77 -3.60 0.33
C ILE A 50 -0.63 -2.24 -0.33
N LEU A 51 -1.32 -1.24 0.23
CA LEU A 51 -1.14 0.16 -0.16
C LEU A 51 -0.20 0.79 0.86
N MET A 52 0.98 1.20 0.40
CA MET A 52 2.07 1.62 1.28
C MET A 52 2.39 3.09 1.09
N ASP A 53 2.18 3.89 2.13
CA ASP A 53 2.67 5.25 2.13
C ASP A 53 4.19 5.21 2.30
N ILE A 54 4.89 5.91 1.43
CA ILE A 54 6.36 5.95 1.46
C ILE A 54 6.85 6.81 2.62
N GLN A 55 6.08 7.85 2.98
CA GLN A 55 6.45 8.80 4.03
C GLN A 55 5.85 8.44 5.37
N LEU A 56 6.32 7.34 5.94
CA LEU A 56 5.89 6.96 7.29
C LEU A 56 6.85 7.54 8.33
N PRO A 57 6.36 7.82 9.56
CA PRO A 57 7.24 8.21 10.64
C PRO A 57 8.16 7.03 11.02
N GLU A 58 9.34 7.35 11.53
CA GLU A 58 10.34 6.39 12.03
C GLU A 58 10.94 5.46 10.96
N VAL A 59 10.12 4.81 10.14
CA VAL A 59 10.64 3.92 9.10
C VAL A 59 9.96 4.22 7.77
N SER A 60 10.75 4.31 6.70
CA SER A 60 10.22 4.57 5.36
C SER A 60 9.38 3.40 4.85
N GLY A 61 8.32 3.72 4.10
CA GLY A 61 7.53 2.69 3.42
C GLY A 61 8.36 1.84 2.46
N LEU A 62 9.44 2.41 1.90
CA LEU A 62 10.35 1.64 1.04
C LEU A 62 11.12 0.59 1.83
N GLU A 63 11.51 0.88 3.06
CA GLU A 63 12.17 -0.10 3.93
C GLU A 63 11.22 -1.23 4.30
N VAL A 64 9.98 -0.88 4.64
CA VAL A 64 8.94 -1.88 4.95
C VAL A 64 8.72 -2.77 3.74
N THR A 65 8.63 -2.18 2.55
CA THR A 65 8.45 -2.93 1.30
C THR A 65 9.61 -3.90 1.08
N LYS A 66 10.84 -3.44 1.33
CA LYS A 66 12.03 -4.28 1.21
C LYS A 66 11.91 -5.51 2.13
N TRP A 67 11.52 -5.30 3.39
CA TRP A 67 11.35 -6.40 4.33
C TRP A 67 10.25 -7.38 3.88
N LEU A 68 9.15 -6.85 3.35
CA LEU A 68 8.08 -7.69 2.79
C LEU A 68 8.59 -8.55 1.64
N LYS A 69 9.39 -7.97 0.76
CA LYS A 69 9.91 -8.68 -0.42
C LYS A 69 11.04 -9.64 -0.09
N GLU A 70 11.65 -9.50 1.07
CA GLU A 70 12.66 -10.45 1.56
C GLU A 70 12.04 -11.66 2.28
N ASP A 71 10.76 -11.57 2.64
CA ASP A 71 10.06 -12.65 3.32
C ASP A 71 9.43 -13.60 2.28
N ASP A 72 9.83 -14.88 2.32
CA ASP A 72 9.37 -15.87 1.34
C ASP A 72 7.85 -16.04 1.30
N ASN A 73 7.17 -15.80 2.42
CA ASN A 73 5.72 -15.93 2.48
C ASN A 73 4.98 -14.66 2.03
N LEU A 74 5.64 -13.50 2.12
CA LEU A 74 5.02 -12.21 1.84
C LEU A 74 5.41 -11.59 0.51
N LYS A 75 6.52 -12.02 -0.07
CA LYS A 75 7.07 -11.39 -1.29
C LYS A 75 6.14 -11.40 -2.50
N ARG A 76 5.18 -12.32 -2.51
CA ARG A 76 4.20 -12.42 -3.62
C ARG A 76 3.08 -11.39 -3.52
N ILE A 77 2.88 -10.77 -2.35
CA ILE A 77 1.82 -9.80 -2.16
C ILE A 77 2.20 -8.50 -2.88
N PRO A 78 1.39 -8.03 -3.85
CA PRO A 78 1.72 -6.77 -4.52
C PRO A 78 1.69 -5.60 -3.54
N VAL A 79 2.65 -4.70 -3.69
CA VAL A 79 2.73 -3.47 -2.91
C VAL A 79 2.62 -2.30 -3.87
N VAL A 80 1.62 -1.46 -3.66
CA VAL A 80 1.43 -0.23 -4.43
C VAL A 80 1.79 0.94 -3.53
N ALA A 81 2.80 1.71 -3.93
CA ALA A 81 3.20 2.90 -3.16
C ALA A 81 2.19 4.02 -3.37
N VAL A 82 1.87 4.74 -2.28
CA VAL A 82 1.03 5.94 -2.36
C VAL A 82 1.89 7.08 -1.80
N THR A 83 2.23 8.06 -2.61
CA THR A 83 3.25 9.03 -2.23
C THR A 83 2.99 10.43 -2.79
N ALA A 84 3.34 11.45 -1.98
CA ALA A 84 3.37 12.84 -2.43
C ALA A 84 4.61 13.12 -3.28
N PHE A 85 5.60 12.23 -3.27
CA PHE A 85 6.83 12.37 -4.04
C PHE A 85 6.82 11.44 -5.26
N ALA A 86 6.12 11.86 -6.30
CA ALA A 86 6.00 11.08 -7.53
C ALA A 86 6.75 11.76 -8.68
N MET A 87 7.94 12.30 -8.41
CA MET A 87 8.78 12.87 -9.44
C MET A 87 9.54 11.75 -10.15
N LYS A 88 10.02 12.01 -11.35
CA LYS A 88 10.63 11.00 -12.20
C LYS A 88 11.74 10.17 -11.54
N GLY A 89 12.58 10.79 -10.73
CA GLY A 89 13.64 10.06 -10.01
C GLY A 89 13.10 9.20 -8.87
N ASP A 90 11.99 9.61 -8.27
CA ASP A 90 11.38 8.88 -7.17
C ASP A 90 10.67 7.60 -7.64
N GLU A 91 10.10 7.64 -8.84
CA GLU A 91 9.44 6.47 -9.42
C GLU A 91 10.41 5.29 -9.54
N GLU A 92 11.63 5.56 -10.02
CA GLU A 92 12.64 4.52 -10.16
C GLU A 92 13.01 3.91 -8.81
N LYS A 93 13.19 4.75 -7.79
CA LYS A 93 13.50 4.28 -6.43
C LYS A 93 12.38 3.42 -5.86
N ILE A 94 11.15 3.82 -6.09
CA ILE A 94 9.97 3.10 -5.61
C ILE A 94 9.91 1.71 -6.24
N ARG A 95 10.13 1.61 -7.54
CA ARG A 95 10.11 0.33 -8.25
C ARG A 95 11.30 -0.55 -7.86
N GLU A 96 12.48 0.04 -7.72
CA GLU A 96 13.68 -0.69 -7.27
C GLU A 96 13.51 -1.23 -5.86
N GLY A 97 12.73 -0.52 -5.01
CA GLY A 97 12.42 -0.97 -3.67
C GLY A 97 11.45 -2.15 -3.61
N GLY A 98 10.88 -2.56 -4.74
CA GLY A 98 10.00 -3.72 -4.84
C GLY A 98 8.52 -3.40 -5.00
N CYS A 99 8.14 -2.14 -5.10
CA CYS A 99 6.74 -1.78 -5.36
C CYS A 99 6.38 -2.06 -6.80
N GLU A 100 5.23 -2.68 -7.02
CA GLU A 100 4.76 -3.03 -8.35
C GLU A 100 4.19 -1.84 -9.11
N ALA A 101 3.72 -0.82 -8.37
CA ALA A 101 3.16 0.40 -8.97
C ALA A 101 3.22 1.53 -7.94
N TYR A 102 2.86 2.73 -8.36
CA TYR A 102 2.73 3.84 -7.43
C TYR A 102 1.53 4.71 -7.80
N ILE A 103 0.99 5.40 -6.80
CA ILE A 103 -0.10 6.35 -6.97
C ILE A 103 0.35 7.68 -6.35
N ALA A 104 0.27 8.75 -7.13
CA ALA A 104 0.67 10.07 -6.67
C ALA A 104 -0.42 10.72 -5.81
N LYS A 105 -0.01 11.42 -4.76
CA LYS A 105 -0.92 12.25 -3.95
C LYS A 105 -0.88 13.69 -4.47
N PRO A 106 -1.99 14.43 -4.43
CA PRO A 106 -3.32 13.98 -4.05
C PRO A 106 -3.87 12.99 -5.07
N ILE A 107 -4.59 11.97 -4.59
CA ILE A 107 -5.04 10.91 -5.48
C ILE A 107 -6.16 11.38 -6.40
N SER A 108 -6.17 10.81 -7.62
CA SER A 108 -7.35 10.83 -8.48
C SER A 108 -8.17 9.59 -8.08
N VAL A 109 -9.42 9.77 -7.70
CA VAL A 109 -10.28 8.67 -7.26
C VAL A 109 -10.35 7.58 -8.33
N THR A 110 -10.56 7.97 -9.58
CA THR A 110 -10.64 7.03 -10.70
C THR A 110 -9.35 6.24 -10.85
N ASN A 111 -8.21 6.93 -10.89
CA ASN A 111 -6.90 6.27 -11.04
C ASN A 111 -6.59 5.34 -9.86
N PHE A 112 -6.91 5.77 -8.64
CA PHE A 112 -6.72 4.98 -7.44
C PHE A 112 -7.50 3.66 -7.51
N LEU A 113 -8.79 3.74 -7.82
CA LEU A 113 -9.64 2.56 -7.90
C LEU A 113 -9.25 1.64 -9.04
N GLU A 114 -8.90 2.20 -10.20
CA GLU A 114 -8.45 1.39 -11.34
C GLU A 114 -7.16 0.65 -11.04
N THR A 115 -6.20 1.32 -10.39
CA THR A 115 -4.94 0.69 -10.05
C THR A 115 -5.14 -0.46 -9.08
N VAL A 116 -5.96 -0.26 -8.04
CA VAL A 116 -6.28 -1.31 -7.08
C VAL A 116 -6.94 -2.49 -7.78
N GLU A 117 -7.91 -2.21 -8.63
CA GLU A 117 -8.63 -3.26 -9.35
C GLU A 117 -7.71 -4.11 -10.22
N GLN A 118 -6.71 -3.50 -10.88
CA GLN A 118 -5.74 -4.22 -11.70
C GLN A 118 -5.02 -5.32 -10.92
N PHE A 119 -4.75 -5.09 -9.65
CA PHE A 119 -4.02 -6.07 -8.83
C PHE A 119 -4.93 -7.09 -8.16
N LEU A 120 -6.23 -6.88 -8.18
CA LEU A 120 -7.18 -7.73 -7.47
C LEU A 120 -8.16 -8.50 -8.36
N THR A 121 -8.04 -8.36 -9.67
CA THR A 121 -8.88 -9.10 -10.62
C THR A 121 -8.16 -10.23 -11.32
#